data_f4edc2b2f00191fb4756fd5d7b123a69
#
_entry.id   f4edc2b2f00191fb4756fd5d7b123a69
#
_cell.length_a   1.000
_cell.length_b   1.000
_cell.length_c   1.000
_cell.angle_alpha   90.00
_cell.angle_beta   90.00
_cell.angle_gamma   90.00
#
_symmetry.space_group_name_H-M   'P 1'
#
loop_
_entity.id
_entity.type
_entity.pdbx_description
1 polymer ?
#
loop_
_entity_poly.entity_id
_entity_poly.type
_entity_poly.pdbx_seq_one_letter_code
_entity_poly.pdbx_strand_id
1 'polypeptide(L)'
;MRLVADACGVSTYAVELSALSEEELPGLVAYLASEPRLPFRYVSVHAPIKNRKLDDAVSARALGDLPLWVRSIVTHPDSLHELAPYRELGTRLVLENMDDRKSTGRVADELQLVFDELPHAGFCLDVAHVHAIDPTMAAGHELLDRFRSRLRQVHLSSLSGGHHVPLTEDDEVLFADVLDRCSDVPWILEARPPERWLAELTASKVVAVGESPPAGRT
;
A
#
# COMPACT_ATOMS: atom_id res chain seq x y z
N MET A 1 -6.45 15.61 9.83
CA MET A 1 -5.75 15.40 11.13
C MET A 1 -6.36 14.29 11.98
N ARG A 2 -7.68 14.09 12.02
CA ARG A 2 -8.30 13.01 12.83
C ARG A 2 -7.85 11.62 12.37
N LEU A 3 -7.87 11.35 11.05
CA LEU A 3 -7.43 10.04 10.49
C LEU A 3 -5.97 9.70 10.79
N VAL A 4 -5.07 10.68 10.77
CA VAL A 4 -3.66 10.48 11.17
C VAL A 4 -3.54 10.09 12.64
N ALA A 5 -4.33 10.72 13.52
CA ALA A 5 -4.35 10.39 14.94
C ALA A 5 -4.91 8.98 15.18
N ASP A 6 -5.94 8.58 14.43
CA ASP A 6 -6.52 7.25 14.49
C ASP A 6 -5.49 6.17 14.03
N ALA A 7 -4.77 6.43 12.91
CA ALA A 7 -3.69 5.57 12.44
C ALA A 7 -2.55 5.42 13.45
N CYS A 8 -2.16 6.52 14.13
CA CYS A 8 -1.17 6.48 15.21
C CYS A 8 -1.61 5.60 16.41
N GLY A 9 -2.91 5.45 16.60
CA GLY A 9 -3.48 4.53 17.59
C GLY A 9 -3.19 3.06 17.27
N VAL A 10 -3.07 2.73 15.98
CA VAL A 10 -2.79 1.38 15.49
C VAL A 10 -1.28 1.13 15.45
N SER A 11 -0.53 1.93 14.71
CA SER A 11 0.92 1.77 14.54
C SER A 11 1.58 3.13 14.28
N THR A 12 2.89 3.23 14.54
CA THR A 12 3.74 4.34 14.11
C THR A 12 4.77 3.90 13.09
N TYR A 13 4.64 2.70 12.55
CA TYR A 13 5.60 2.19 11.57
C TYR A 13 5.29 2.67 10.16
N ALA A 14 4.09 2.44 9.68
CA ALA A 14 3.69 2.77 8.31
C ALA A 14 2.31 3.43 8.26
N VAL A 15 2.12 4.31 7.28
CA VAL A 15 0.83 4.89 6.92
C VAL A 15 0.76 5.11 5.42
N GLU A 16 -0.42 4.89 4.85
CA GLU A 16 -0.76 5.35 3.52
C GLU A 16 -1.80 6.47 3.58
N LEU A 17 -1.52 7.55 2.87
CA LEU A 17 -2.42 8.69 2.72
C LEU A 17 -3.03 8.64 1.33
N SER A 18 -4.35 8.73 1.23
CA SER A 18 -5.06 8.62 -0.04
C SER A 18 -5.60 9.96 -0.49
N ALA A 19 -5.43 10.26 -1.78
CA ALA A 19 -6.30 11.15 -2.53
C ALA A 19 -7.22 10.27 -3.37
N LEU A 20 -8.49 10.12 -2.97
CA LEU A 20 -9.42 9.21 -3.65
C LEU A 20 -9.85 9.72 -5.03
N SER A 21 -9.79 11.05 -5.24
CA SER A 21 -10.10 11.71 -6.50
C SER A 21 -9.01 12.70 -6.90
N GLU A 22 -8.98 13.05 -8.18
CA GLU A 22 -8.04 14.06 -8.70
C GLU A 22 -8.22 15.44 -8.06
N GLU A 23 -9.44 15.76 -7.63
CA GLU A 23 -9.75 17.03 -6.96
C GLU A 23 -9.12 17.12 -5.55
N GLU A 24 -8.87 15.99 -4.91
CA GLU A 24 -8.24 15.91 -3.58
C GLU A 24 -6.71 15.95 -3.65
N LEU A 25 -6.11 15.54 -4.77
CA LEU A 25 -4.66 15.41 -4.92
C LEU A 25 -3.89 16.72 -4.65
N PRO A 26 -4.30 17.91 -5.14
CA PRO A 26 -3.59 19.15 -4.85
C PRO A 26 -3.54 19.47 -3.35
N GLY A 27 -4.63 19.18 -2.63
CA GLY A 27 -4.70 19.38 -1.17
C GLY A 27 -3.74 18.43 -0.43
N LEU A 28 -3.65 17.17 -0.84
CA LEU A 28 -2.71 16.21 -0.28
C LEU A 28 -1.26 16.59 -0.55
N VAL A 29 -0.94 16.98 -1.79
CA VAL A 29 0.41 17.45 -2.18
C VAL A 29 0.82 18.65 -1.34
N ALA A 30 -0.05 19.68 -1.22
CA ALA A 30 0.21 20.87 -0.43
C ALA A 30 0.40 20.54 1.06
N TYR A 31 -0.41 19.63 1.61
CA TYR A 31 -0.26 19.17 3.00
C TYR A 31 1.09 18.50 3.22
N LEU A 32 1.50 17.57 2.34
CA LEU A 32 2.76 16.86 2.47
C LEU A 32 3.97 17.78 2.21
N ALA A 33 3.85 18.74 1.28
CA ALA A 33 4.88 19.75 1.02
C ALA A 33 5.12 20.70 2.21
N SER A 34 4.13 20.85 3.11
CA SER A 34 4.30 21.62 4.36
C SER A 34 5.13 20.87 5.43
N GLU A 35 5.67 19.71 5.10
CA GLU A 35 6.47 18.85 5.99
C GLU A 35 5.80 18.59 7.35
N PRO A 36 4.55 18.06 7.34
CA PRO A 36 3.85 17.79 8.59
C PRO A 36 4.63 16.78 9.43
N ARG A 37 4.63 16.98 10.75
CA ARG A 37 5.24 16.00 11.67
C ARG A 37 4.37 14.74 11.74
N LEU A 38 4.67 13.78 10.87
CA LEU A 38 4.05 12.47 10.87
C LEU A 38 4.92 11.51 11.68
N PRO A 39 4.38 10.81 12.67
CA PRO A 39 5.16 9.91 13.54
C PRO A 39 5.37 8.51 12.91
N PHE A 40 5.42 8.43 11.57
CA PHE A 40 5.60 7.19 10.84
C PHE A 40 6.99 7.09 10.22
N ARG A 41 7.56 5.89 10.23
CA ARG A 41 8.85 5.59 9.58
C ARG A 41 8.71 5.41 8.07
N TYR A 42 7.55 4.95 7.65
CA TYR A 42 7.20 4.74 6.24
C TYR A 42 5.91 5.49 5.93
N VAL A 43 5.94 6.27 4.87
CA VAL A 43 4.77 7.00 4.37
C VAL A 43 4.64 6.72 2.88
N SER A 44 3.51 6.19 2.48
CA SER A 44 3.08 6.05 1.09
C SER A 44 1.88 6.95 0.78
N VAL A 45 1.63 7.14 -0.49
CA VAL A 45 0.46 7.84 -1.00
C VAL A 45 -0.24 6.93 -2.00
N HIS A 46 -1.54 6.74 -1.81
CA HIS A 46 -2.38 6.13 -2.83
C HIS A 46 -2.86 7.19 -3.81
N ALA A 47 -2.52 7.02 -5.08
CA ALA A 47 -2.91 7.93 -6.16
C ALA A 47 -4.43 7.89 -6.41
N PRO A 48 -5.02 8.95 -6.98
CA PRO A 48 -6.42 8.98 -7.35
C PRO A 48 -6.79 7.88 -8.34
N ILE A 49 -7.87 7.14 -8.02
CA ILE A 49 -8.42 6.08 -8.87
C ILE A 49 -9.86 6.36 -9.29
N LYS A 50 -10.52 7.35 -8.68
CA LYS A 50 -11.90 7.72 -8.94
C LYS A 50 -11.98 9.05 -9.69
N ASN A 51 -13.01 9.16 -10.55
CA ASN A 51 -13.32 10.40 -11.28
C ASN A 51 -12.13 10.95 -12.08
N ARG A 52 -11.32 10.05 -12.65
CA ARG A 52 -10.17 10.39 -13.49
C ARG A 52 -10.63 11.17 -14.73
N LYS A 53 -10.15 12.40 -14.89
CA LYS A 53 -10.47 13.31 -16.00
C LYS A 53 -9.20 13.98 -16.58
N LEU A 54 -8.13 14.01 -15.79
CA LEU A 54 -6.86 14.58 -16.19
C LEU A 54 -6.11 13.63 -17.12
N ASP A 55 -5.36 14.20 -18.02
CA ASP A 55 -4.38 13.44 -18.82
C ASP A 55 -3.33 12.80 -17.89
N ASP A 56 -2.83 11.63 -18.27
CA ASP A 56 -1.83 10.91 -17.48
C ASP A 56 -0.55 11.73 -17.27
N ALA A 57 -0.16 12.56 -18.24
CA ALA A 57 0.98 13.46 -18.08
C ALA A 57 0.77 14.52 -16.98
N VAL A 58 -0.45 15.03 -16.83
CA VAL A 58 -0.80 15.98 -15.76
C VAL A 58 -0.84 15.28 -14.41
N SER A 59 -1.44 14.09 -14.38
CA SER A 59 -1.52 13.27 -13.15
C SER A 59 -0.14 12.83 -12.67
N ALA A 60 0.72 12.32 -13.57
CA ALA A 60 2.08 11.90 -13.25
C ALA A 60 2.93 13.07 -12.73
N ARG A 61 2.80 14.27 -13.32
CA ARG A 61 3.49 15.46 -12.84
C ARG A 61 3.04 15.83 -11.43
N ALA A 62 1.72 15.89 -11.18
CA ALA A 62 1.19 16.20 -9.85
C ALA A 62 1.65 15.21 -8.78
N LEU A 63 1.73 13.92 -9.12
CA LEU A 63 2.30 12.89 -8.25
C LEU A 63 3.82 13.07 -8.08
N GLY A 64 4.53 13.55 -9.10
CA GLY A 64 5.95 13.89 -9.05
C GLY A 64 6.26 15.00 -8.06
N ASP A 65 5.33 15.95 -7.85
CA ASP A 65 5.45 17.07 -6.89
C ASP A 65 5.37 16.62 -5.42
N LEU A 66 4.99 15.36 -5.15
CA LEU A 66 5.05 14.80 -3.80
C LEU A 66 6.48 14.81 -3.27
N PRO A 67 6.71 15.19 -2.00
CA PRO A 67 8.05 15.25 -1.39
C PRO A 67 8.79 13.91 -1.50
N LEU A 68 10.11 13.96 -1.64
CA LEU A 68 10.95 12.77 -1.80
C LEU A 68 10.96 11.84 -0.57
N TRP A 69 10.54 12.34 0.59
CA TRP A 69 10.41 11.49 1.78
C TRP A 69 9.15 10.60 1.76
N VAL A 70 8.18 10.86 0.86
CA VAL A 70 7.11 9.91 0.52
C VAL A 70 7.74 8.75 -0.24
N ARG A 71 7.70 7.56 0.34
CA ARG A 71 8.47 6.40 -0.12
C ARG A 71 7.87 5.72 -1.34
N SER A 72 6.54 5.62 -1.37
CA SER A 72 5.81 4.94 -2.44
C SER A 72 4.60 5.74 -2.87
N ILE A 73 4.28 5.69 -4.14
CA ILE A 73 3.08 6.23 -4.76
C ILE A 73 2.36 5.05 -5.39
N VAL A 74 1.38 4.52 -4.67
CA VAL A 74 0.60 3.35 -5.10
C VAL A 74 -0.43 3.78 -6.11
N THR A 75 -0.60 3.01 -7.16
CA THR A 75 -1.62 3.24 -8.18
C THR A 75 -2.13 1.93 -8.75
N HIS A 76 -3.33 1.97 -9.27
CA HIS A 76 -3.98 0.86 -9.96
C HIS A 76 -3.57 0.83 -11.44
N PRO A 77 -3.09 -0.29 -11.98
CA PRO A 77 -2.74 -0.41 -13.39
C PRO A 77 -3.90 -0.07 -14.34
N ASP A 78 -5.13 -0.45 -13.98
CA ASP A 78 -6.33 -0.19 -14.78
C ASP A 78 -6.72 1.29 -14.83
N SER A 79 -6.14 2.12 -13.98
CA SER A 79 -6.35 3.57 -13.98
C SER A 79 -5.34 4.35 -14.84
N LEU A 80 -4.32 3.70 -15.39
CA LEU A 80 -3.28 4.30 -16.21
C LEU A 80 -3.59 4.04 -17.70
N HIS A 81 -3.94 5.09 -18.46
CA HIS A 81 -4.23 4.97 -19.89
C HIS A 81 -2.97 5.11 -20.72
N GLU A 82 -2.06 6.01 -20.32
CA GLU A 82 -0.74 6.21 -20.92
C GLU A 82 0.33 5.97 -19.86
N LEU A 83 1.18 4.95 -20.06
CA LEU A 83 2.20 4.57 -19.08
C LEU A 83 3.45 5.45 -19.12
N ALA A 84 3.78 5.98 -20.31
CA ALA A 84 5.03 6.71 -20.51
C ALA A 84 5.27 7.89 -19.54
N PRO A 85 4.27 8.72 -19.20
CA PRO A 85 4.46 9.83 -18.25
C PRO A 85 4.86 9.36 -16.84
N TYR A 86 4.44 8.17 -16.42
CA TYR A 86 4.72 7.65 -15.08
C TYR A 86 6.15 7.12 -14.92
N ARG A 87 6.91 6.95 -16.01
CA ARG A 87 8.32 6.53 -15.95
C ARG A 87 9.18 7.47 -15.10
N GLU A 88 8.85 8.76 -15.08
CA GLU A 88 9.59 9.76 -14.31
C GLU A 88 9.46 9.58 -12.78
N LEU A 89 8.40 8.91 -12.31
CA LEU A 89 8.26 8.57 -10.89
C LEU A 89 9.25 7.50 -10.43
N GLY A 90 9.81 6.74 -11.37
CA GLY A 90 10.87 5.76 -11.14
C GLY A 90 10.48 4.71 -10.10
N THR A 91 11.36 4.49 -9.12
CA THR A 91 11.15 3.49 -8.06
C THR A 91 10.11 3.90 -7.02
N ARG A 92 9.62 5.14 -7.06
CA ARG A 92 8.55 5.60 -6.17
C ARG A 92 7.16 5.15 -6.65
N LEU A 93 7.00 4.94 -7.96
CA LEU A 93 5.77 4.37 -8.50
C LEU A 93 5.65 2.91 -8.04
N VAL A 94 4.49 2.54 -7.56
CA VAL A 94 4.20 1.19 -7.07
C VAL A 94 2.87 0.75 -7.66
N LEU A 95 2.87 -0.37 -8.37
CA LEU A 95 1.67 -0.93 -9.00
C LEU A 95 1.05 -1.95 -8.06
N GLU A 96 -0.26 -1.85 -7.85
CA GLU A 96 -1.03 -2.77 -7.04
C GLU A 96 -1.71 -3.82 -7.93
N ASN A 97 -1.78 -5.08 -7.48
CA ASN A 97 -2.60 -6.08 -8.16
C ASN A 97 -4.09 -5.84 -7.89
N MET A 98 -4.90 -6.07 -8.91
CA MET A 98 -6.33 -5.76 -8.92
C MET A 98 -7.19 -6.98 -8.62
N ASP A 99 -8.44 -6.73 -8.21
CA ASP A 99 -9.47 -7.73 -8.03
C ASP A 99 -10.20 -8.10 -9.35
N ASP A 100 -11.16 -9.00 -9.27
CA ASP A 100 -11.93 -9.55 -10.40
C ASP A 100 -12.86 -8.52 -11.09
N ARG A 101 -13.13 -7.38 -10.45
CA ARG A 101 -13.95 -6.29 -10.99
C ARG A 101 -13.20 -5.42 -12.00
N LYS A 102 -11.89 -5.59 -12.09
CA LYS A 102 -11.01 -4.78 -12.93
C LYS A 102 -10.67 -5.48 -14.24
N SER A 103 -10.32 -4.69 -15.25
CA SER A 103 -10.06 -5.21 -16.59
C SER A 103 -8.62 -5.71 -16.78
N THR A 104 -7.68 -5.26 -15.94
CA THR A 104 -6.24 -5.57 -16.04
C THR A 104 -5.54 -5.44 -14.68
N GLY A 105 -4.34 -5.99 -14.58
CA GLY A 105 -3.52 -5.93 -13.37
C GLY A 105 -3.88 -6.98 -12.31
N ARG A 106 -4.68 -7.98 -12.66
CA ARG A 106 -5.21 -8.99 -11.75
C ARG A 106 -4.27 -10.15 -11.49
N VAL A 107 -3.57 -10.57 -12.52
CA VAL A 107 -2.67 -11.73 -12.51
C VAL A 107 -1.28 -11.36 -12.99
N ALA A 108 -0.33 -12.26 -12.78
CA ALA A 108 1.08 -11.98 -13.04
C ALA A 108 1.37 -11.61 -14.50
N ASP A 109 0.70 -12.25 -15.47
CA ASP A 109 0.90 -11.94 -16.89
C ASP A 109 0.41 -10.54 -17.26
N GLU A 110 -0.73 -10.11 -16.71
CA GLU A 110 -1.27 -8.77 -16.94
C GLU A 110 -0.34 -7.68 -16.35
N LEU A 111 0.16 -7.90 -15.13
CA LEU A 111 1.11 -6.99 -14.47
C LEU A 111 2.46 -6.95 -15.19
N GLN A 112 2.92 -8.08 -15.73
CA GLN A 112 4.17 -8.12 -16.47
C GLN A 112 4.18 -7.13 -17.64
N LEU A 113 3.08 -7.04 -18.39
CA LEU A 113 2.95 -6.10 -19.50
C LEU A 113 3.12 -4.64 -19.04
N VAL A 114 2.59 -4.31 -17.86
CA VAL A 114 2.73 -2.96 -17.29
C VAL A 114 4.16 -2.74 -16.78
N PHE A 115 4.77 -3.73 -16.13
CA PHE A 115 6.16 -3.64 -15.67
C PHE A 115 7.18 -3.57 -16.80
N ASP A 116 6.90 -4.15 -17.95
CA ASP A 116 7.77 -4.03 -19.13
C ASP A 116 7.85 -2.57 -19.62
N GLU A 117 6.73 -1.84 -19.54
CA GLU A 117 6.65 -0.42 -19.86
C GLU A 117 7.16 0.49 -18.71
N LEU A 118 7.07 0.03 -17.48
CA LEU A 118 7.48 0.74 -16.26
C LEU A 118 8.55 -0.07 -15.48
N PRO A 119 9.75 -0.23 -16.06
CA PRO A 119 10.74 -1.19 -15.55
C PRO A 119 11.26 -0.87 -14.14
N HIS A 120 11.12 0.36 -13.68
CA HIS A 120 11.55 0.79 -12.35
C HIS A 120 10.42 0.78 -11.30
N ALA A 121 9.17 0.55 -11.71
CA ALA A 121 8.06 0.52 -10.77
C ALA A 121 8.18 -0.63 -9.77
N GLY A 122 7.79 -0.35 -8.53
CA GLY A 122 7.63 -1.32 -7.46
C GLY A 122 6.28 -2.05 -7.57
N PHE A 123 6.09 -3.00 -6.66
CA PHE A 123 4.89 -3.81 -6.54
C PHE A 123 4.27 -3.62 -5.15
N CYS A 124 2.95 -3.47 -5.09
CA CYS A 124 2.13 -3.58 -3.89
C CYS A 124 1.27 -4.83 -4.02
N LEU A 125 1.41 -5.77 -3.08
CA LEU A 125 0.56 -6.96 -3.04
C LEU A 125 -0.68 -6.65 -2.21
N ASP A 126 -1.86 -6.63 -2.84
CA ASP A 126 -3.14 -6.67 -2.13
C ASP A 126 -3.63 -8.11 -2.04
N VAL A 127 -3.66 -8.65 -0.81
CA VAL A 127 -4.05 -10.05 -0.57
C VAL A 127 -5.55 -10.27 -0.69
N ALA A 128 -6.36 -9.24 -0.42
CA ALA A 128 -7.81 -9.32 -0.58
C ALA A 128 -8.20 -9.37 -2.06
N HIS A 129 -7.49 -8.62 -2.91
CA HIS A 129 -7.65 -8.66 -4.36
C HIS A 129 -7.23 -10.03 -4.93
N VAL A 130 -6.12 -10.60 -4.42
CA VAL A 130 -5.73 -11.98 -4.79
C VAL A 130 -6.84 -12.96 -4.44
N HIS A 131 -7.35 -12.91 -3.21
CA HIS A 131 -8.40 -13.83 -2.74
C HIS A 131 -9.69 -13.73 -3.57
N ALA A 132 -10.05 -12.54 -4.03
CA ALA A 132 -11.20 -12.32 -4.89
C ALA A 132 -11.08 -13.04 -6.25
N ILE A 133 -9.86 -13.23 -6.75
CA ILE A 133 -9.58 -13.92 -8.03
C ILE A 133 -9.35 -15.41 -7.81
N ASP A 134 -8.58 -15.75 -6.80
CA ASP A 134 -8.18 -17.11 -6.49
C ASP A 134 -8.30 -17.38 -4.99
N PRO A 135 -9.39 -17.99 -4.54
CA PRO A 135 -9.60 -18.33 -3.13
C PRO A 135 -8.55 -19.29 -2.55
N THR A 136 -7.71 -19.92 -3.38
CA THR A 136 -6.62 -20.80 -2.92
C THR A 136 -5.34 -20.05 -2.61
N MET A 137 -5.26 -18.74 -2.94
CA MET A 137 -4.07 -17.89 -2.83
C MET A 137 -2.88 -18.31 -3.70
N ALA A 138 -3.03 -19.31 -4.59
CA ALA A 138 -1.94 -19.73 -5.49
C ALA A 138 -1.49 -18.58 -6.41
N ALA A 139 -2.42 -17.73 -6.86
CA ALA A 139 -2.11 -16.52 -7.62
C ALA A 139 -1.23 -15.54 -6.84
N GLY A 140 -1.39 -15.44 -5.51
CA GLY A 140 -0.53 -14.62 -4.64
C GLY A 140 0.91 -15.14 -4.59
N HIS A 141 1.08 -16.45 -4.52
CA HIS A 141 2.41 -17.06 -4.61
C HIS A 141 3.05 -16.82 -5.98
N GLU A 142 2.30 -16.92 -7.08
CA GLU A 142 2.80 -16.64 -8.43
C GLU A 142 3.23 -15.18 -8.58
N LEU A 143 2.43 -14.22 -8.08
CA LEU A 143 2.78 -12.81 -8.06
C LEU A 143 4.09 -12.56 -7.31
N LEU A 144 4.27 -13.19 -6.16
CA LEU A 144 5.51 -13.09 -5.38
C LEU A 144 6.69 -13.78 -6.07
N ASP A 145 6.50 -14.92 -6.72
CA ASP A 145 7.57 -15.60 -7.46
C ASP A 145 8.12 -14.71 -8.58
N ARG A 146 7.25 -13.96 -9.26
CA ARG A 146 7.65 -13.06 -10.35
C ARG A 146 8.14 -11.70 -9.88
N PHE A 147 7.46 -11.09 -8.89
CA PHE A 147 7.65 -9.67 -8.57
C PHE A 147 8.18 -9.42 -7.17
N ARG A 148 8.67 -10.43 -6.44
CA ARG A 148 9.20 -10.29 -5.09
C ARG A 148 10.30 -9.23 -4.98
N SER A 149 11.19 -9.14 -5.96
CA SER A 149 12.24 -8.13 -5.99
C SER A 149 11.73 -6.69 -6.14
N ARG A 150 10.50 -6.54 -6.63
CA ARG A 150 9.80 -5.26 -6.79
C ARG A 150 8.91 -4.93 -5.60
N LEU A 151 8.63 -5.88 -4.69
CA LEU A 151 7.71 -5.68 -3.57
C LEU A 151 8.16 -4.52 -2.69
N ARG A 152 7.24 -3.61 -2.39
CA ARG A 152 7.48 -2.42 -1.55
C ARG A 152 6.58 -2.40 -0.32
N GLN A 153 5.35 -2.89 -0.45
CA GLN A 153 4.38 -2.96 0.63
C GLN A 153 3.31 -3.99 0.33
N VAL A 154 2.51 -4.31 1.33
CA VAL A 154 1.33 -5.16 1.25
C VAL A 154 0.11 -4.36 1.68
N HIS A 155 -0.99 -4.48 0.95
CA HIS A 155 -2.31 -4.06 1.38
C HIS A 155 -3.03 -5.24 2.02
N LEU A 156 -3.58 -5.02 3.20
CA LEU A 156 -4.12 -6.08 4.05
C LEU A 156 -5.53 -5.74 4.52
N SER A 157 -6.47 -6.49 4.03
CA SER A 157 -7.89 -6.46 4.43
C SER A 157 -8.58 -7.74 3.97
N SER A 158 -9.88 -7.87 4.23
CA SER A 158 -10.77 -8.76 3.50
C SER A 158 -11.66 -7.96 2.55
N LEU A 159 -12.41 -8.63 1.66
CA LEU A 159 -13.39 -8.02 0.77
C LEU A 159 -14.78 -8.56 1.06
N SER A 160 -15.77 -7.66 1.17
CA SER A 160 -17.18 -8.02 1.23
C SER A 160 -18.01 -7.03 0.42
N GLY A 161 -18.77 -7.54 -0.55
CA GLY A 161 -19.56 -6.71 -1.45
C GLY A 161 -18.73 -5.66 -2.22
N GLY A 162 -17.44 -5.94 -2.46
CA GLY A 162 -16.53 -5.04 -3.14
C GLY A 162 -15.96 -3.90 -2.29
N HIS A 163 -16.09 -4.00 -0.97
CA HIS A 163 -15.52 -3.05 -0.01
C HIS A 163 -14.51 -3.75 0.88
N HIS A 164 -13.42 -3.04 1.22
CA HIS A 164 -12.45 -3.50 2.20
C HIS A 164 -13.11 -3.56 3.59
N VAL A 165 -12.99 -4.72 4.23
CA VAL A 165 -13.52 -5.00 5.57
C VAL A 165 -12.42 -5.59 6.44
N PRO A 166 -12.58 -5.56 7.79
CA PRO A 166 -11.62 -6.19 8.69
C PRO A 166 -11.43 -7.67 8.37
N LEU A 167 -10.20 -8.17 8.55
CA LEU A 167 -9.89 -9.59 8.42
C LEU A 167 -10.70 -10.44 9.41
N THR A 168 -11.17 -11.57 8.93
CA THR A 168 -11.69 -12.65 9.78
C THR A 168 -10.55 -13.56 10.25
N GLU A 169 -10.82 -14.46 11.19
CA GLU A 169 -9.86 -15.48 11.61
C GLU A 169 -9.53 -16.45 10.47
N ASP A 170 -10.52 -16.76 9.61
CA ASP A 170 -10.32 -17.61 8.44
C ASP A 170 -9.40 -16.93 7.41
N ASP A 171 -9.55 -15.62 7.18
CA ASP A 171 -8.67 -14.85 6.30
C ASP A 171 -7.23 -14.82 6.82
N GLU A 172 -7.05 -14.68 8.13
CA GLU A 172 -5.72 -14.68 8.76
C GLU A 172 -4.99 -16.00 8.53
N VAL A 173 -5.69 -17.13 8.67
CA VAL A 173 -5.14 -18.45 8.38
C VAL A 173 -4.85 -18.62 6.89
N LEU A 174 -5.77 -18.20 6.04
CA LEU A 174 -5.66 -18.35 4.59
C LEU A 174 -4.49 -17.54 4.01
N PHE A 175 -4.29 -16.32 4.49
CA PHE A 175 -3.27 -15.41 3.97
C PHE A 175 -1.87 -15.65 4.58
N ALA A 176 -1.77 -16.43 5.66
CA ALA A 176 -0.55 -16.58 6.44
C ALA A 176 0.68 -16.93 5.59
N ASP A 177 0.59 -17.97 4.76
CA ASP A 177 1.73 -18.45 3.95
C ASP A 177 2.22 -17.40 2.93
N VAL A 178 1.29 -16.61 2.36
CA VAL A 178 1.63 -15.51 1.46
C VAL A 178 2.25 -14.35 2.24
N LEU A 179 1.69 -14.00 3.40
CA LEU A 179 2.17 -12.91 4.24
C LEU A 179 3.52 -13.19 4.87
N ASP A 180 3.83 -14.43 5.23
CA ASP A 180 5.15 -14.83 5.73
C ASP A 180 6.27 -14.51 4.74
N ARG A 181 5.97 -14.60 3.45
CA ARG A 181 6.90 -14.20 2.38
C ARG A 181 7.08 -12.69 2.23
N CYS A 182 6.27 -11.89 2.95
CA CYS A 182 6.23 -10.43 2.87
C CYS A 182 6.60 -9.75 4.20
N SER A 183 7.20 -10.47 5.15
CA SER A 183 7.47 -9.98 6.51
C SER A 183 8.51 -8.85 6.58
N ASP A 184 9.27 -8.61 5.54
CA ASP A 184 10.34 -7.59 5.44
C ASP A 184 9.88 -6.27 4.81
N VAL A 185 8.61 -6.14 4.42
CA VAL A 185 8.02 -4.91 3.87
C VAL A 185 6.89 -4.39 4.75
N PRO A 186 6.54 -3.08 4.67
CA PRO A 186 5.39 -2.53 5.39
C PRO A 186 4.07 -3.18 5.00
N TRP A 187 3.20 -3.41 5.98
CA TRP A 187 1.81 -3.80 5.77
C TRP A 187 0.90 -2.62 6.06
N ILE A 188 0.05 -2.29 5.13
CA ILE A 188 -0.95 -1.22 5.20
C ILE A 188 -2.32 -1.85 5.37
N LEU A 189 -2.99 -1.53 6.46
CA LEU A 189 -4.35 -2.00 6.73
C LEU A 189 -5.35 -1.10 6.00
N GLU A 190 -6.12 -1.65 5.08
CA GLU A 190 -7.13 -0.90 4.32
C GLU A 190 -8.51 -0.90 4.99
N ALA A 191 -8.66 -1.66 6.06
CA ALA A 191 -9.82 -1.63 6.92
C ALA A 191 -9.38 -1.46 8.39
N ARG A 192 -10.33 -1.06 9.26
CA ARG A 192 -10.05 -1.01 10.69
C ARG A 192 -9.66 -2.40 11.19
N PRO A 193 -8.51 -2.55 11.87
CA PRO A 193 -8.08 -3.86 12.33
C PRO A 193 -9.08 -4.44 13.35
N PRO A 194 -9.18 -5.77 13.45
CA PRO A 194 -9.96 -6.43 14.49
C PRO A 194 -9.55 -5.97 15.91
N GLU A 195 -10.49 -5.93 16.85
CA GLU A 195 -10.20 -5.46 18.21
C GLU A 195 -9.11 -6.28 18.92
N ARG A 196 -9.01 -7.59 18.65
CA ARG A 196 -7.95 -8.45 19.17
C ARG A 196 -6.54 -7.98 18.74
N TRP A 197 -6.38 -7.52 17.50
CA TRP A 197 -5.11 -6.97 17.01
C TRP A 197 -4.75 -5.64 17.67
N LEU A 198 -5.75 -4.79 17.95
CA LEU A 198 -5.52 -3.53 18.66
C LEU A 198 -5.00 -3.79 20.08
N ALA A 199 -5.51 -4.82 20.75
CA ALA A 199 -5.03 -5.22 22.08
C ALA A 199 -3.56 -5.70 22.04
N GLU A 200 -3.19 -6.53 21.06
CA GLU A 200 -1.83 -7.04 20.86
C GLU A 200 -0.83 -5.92 20.50
N LEU A 201 -1.21 -5.06 19.56
CA LEU A 201 -0.39 -3.90 19.17
C LEU A 201 -0.17 -2.93 20.34
N THR A 202 -1.19 -2.74 21.17
CA THR A 202 -1.08 -1.91 22.38
C THR A 202 -0.16 -2.57 23.42
N ALA A 203 -0.27 -3.88 23.63
CA ALA A 203 0.60 -4.62 24.52
C ALA A 203 2.07 -4.58 24.05
N SER A 204 2.31 -4.76 22.76
CA SER A 204 3.65 -4.67 22.15
C SER A 204 4.28 -3.28 22.30
N LYS A 205 3.49 -2.21 22.21
CA LYS A 205 3.97 -0.83 22.46
C LYS A 205 4.40 -0.62 23.91
N VAL A 206 3.71 -1.24 24.88
CA VAL A 206 4.07 -1.15 26.30
C VAL A 206 5.39 -1.84 26.59
N VAL A 207 5.66 -2.98 25.95
CA VAL A 207 6.94 -3.70 26.08
C VAL A 207 8.10 -2.90 25.46
N ALA A 208 7.90 -2.27 24.31
CA ALA A 208 8.95 -1.47 23.65
C ALA A 208 9.31 -0.19 24.39
N VAL A 209 8.44 0.34 25.25
CA VAL A 209 8.69 1.54 26.08
C VAL A 209 9.42 1.17 27.38
N GLY A 210 9.43 -0.11 27.77
CA GLY A 210 10.03 -0.60 29.02
C GLY A 210 11.52 -0.99 28.93
N GLU A 211 12.10 -1.11 27.75
CA GLU A 211 13.53 -1.45 27.59
C GLU A 211 14.39 -0.19 27.44
N SER A 212 14.85 0.35 28.57
CA SER A 212 16.03 1.23 28.56
C SER A 212 17.26 0.42 28.15
N PRO A 213 18.13 0.90 27.26
CA PRO A 213 19.36 0.19 26.93
C PRO A 213 20.24 0.04 28.17
N PRO A 214 20.92 -1.10 28.34
CA PRO A 214 21.81 -1.30 29.48
C PRO A 214 22.91 -0.24 29.43
N ALA A 215 23.08 0.43 30.58
CA ALA A 215 24.15 1.39 30.78
C ALA A 215 25.50 0.72 30.49
N GLY A 216 26.26 1.29 29.55
CA GLY A 216 27.60 0.84 29.22
C GLY A 216 28.49 0.81 30.48
N ARG A 217 29.13 -0.33 30.71
CA ARG A 217 30.23 -0.41 31.66
C ARG A 217 31.48 0.12 31.00
N THR A 218 32.07 1.09 31.65
CA THR A 218 33.41 1.67 31.42
C THR A 218 34.50 0.64 31.20
#